data_e06f24005e3cd002b3fbec2809849460
#
_entry.id   e06f24005e3cd002b3fbec2809849460
#
_cell.length_a   1.000
_cell.length_b   1.000
_cell.length_c   1.000
_cell.angle_alpha   90.00
_cell.angle_beta   90.00
_cell.angle_gamma   90.00
#
_symmetry.space_group_name_H-M   'P 1'
#
loop_
_entity.id
_entity.type
_entity.pdbx_description
1 polymer ?
#
loop_
_entity_poly.entity_id
_entity_poly.type
_entity_poly.pdbx_seq_one_letter_code
_entity_poly.pdbx_strand_id
1 'polypeptide(L)'
;DYYCDGAVEDELLEITRNYAEVEYPRIIEERKSWPVLYHLSALRENIVDWLPIDKDMKVLEIGSGCGAITGALARKAGEVTCVDLSRKRSMINAYRHMDCENVTIHVGNFQDIEPDLPDDYDYICLIGVYEYAQAYMESEHPYEDFLRIIEKHRKNNGCIVIAIENKLGLKYWAGCKEDHLGTWFSSLEDYPEGGVVRTFTRNGLLKTARQCGFSDIAMYYPYPDYKFMTCLYSDDRLPRTGELSSNL
;
A
#
# COMPACT_ATOMS: atom_id res chain seq x y z
N ASP A 1 20.96 1.73 0.82
CA ASP A 1 19.51 1.99 0.87
C ASP A 1 18.96 2.19 -0.53
N TYR A 2 18.49 1.12 -1.14
CA TYR A 2 17.89 1.14 -2.50
C TYR A 2 16.53 1.87 -2.54
N TYR A 3 15.97 2.21 -1.39
CA TYR A 3 14.66 2.82 -1.23
C TYR A 3 14.76 4.02 -0.29
N CYS A 4 15.32 5.12 -0.78
CA CYS A 4 15.41 6.36 -0.04
C CYS A 4 15.01 7.52 -0.93
N ASP A 5 13.98 8.29 -0.53
CA ASP A 5 13.60 9.54 -1.20
C ASP A 5 14.57 10.70 -0.83
N GLY A 6 15.71 10.37 -0.25
CA GLY A 6 16.78 11.33 0.05
C GLY A 6 16.39 12.39 1.08
N ALA A 7 16.57 13.66 0.72
CA ALA A 7 16.31 14.80 1.61
C ALA A 7 14.85 14.93 2.04
N VAL A 8 13.91 14.36 1.30
CA VAL A 8 12.49 14.39 1.65
C VAL A 8 12.19 13.56 2.90
N GLU A 9 12.85 12.40 3.06
CA GLU A 9 12.68 11.60 4.27
C GLU A 9 13.24 12.29 5.51
N ASP A 10 14.28 13.12 5.37
CA ASP A 10 14.79 13.93 6.48
C ASP A 10 13.77 15.01 6.87
N GLU A 11 13.14 15.66 5.91
CA GLU A 11 12.05 16.62 6.14
C GLU A 11 10.84 15.95 6.81
N LEU A 12 10.41 14.79 6.33
CA LEU A 12 9.30 14.03 6.93
C LEU A 12 9.62 13.61 8.37
N LEU A 13 10.85 13.18 8.63
CA LEU A 13 11.30 12.81 9.97
C LEU A 13 11.28 14.02 10.91
N GLU A 14 11.71 15.20 10.45
CA GLU A 14 11.64 16.44 11.22
C GLU A 14 10.19 16.83 11.52
N ILE A 15 9.31 16.75 10.51
CA ILE A 15 7.88 17.07 10.68
C ILE A 15 7.27 16.14 11.73
N THR A 16 7.45 14.83 11.60
CA THR A 16 6.80 13.85 12.50
C THR A 16 7.33 13.89 13.93
N ARG A 17 8.54 14.39 14.14
CA ARG A 17 9.10 14.62 15.48
C ARG A 17 8.56 15.86 16.18
N ASN A 18 8.24 16.89 15.41
CA ASN A 18 7.96 18.23 15.97
C ASN A 18 6.49 18.62 15.91
N TYR A 19 5.66 17.93 15.13
CA TYR A 19 4.26 18.28 14.90
C TYR A 19 3.34 17.07 15.07
N ALA A 20 2.19 17.30 15.68
CA ALA A 20 1.12 16.30 15.79
C ALA A 20 0.38 16.16 14.45
N GLU A 21 -0.26 15.00 14.20
CA GLU A 21 -1.01 14.74 12.97
C GLU A 21 -2.09 15.77 12.65
N VAL A 22 -2.70 16.36 13.68
CA VAL A 22 -3.71 17.43 13.51
C VAL A 22 -3.15 18.67 12.80
N GLU A 23 -1.82 18.86 12.80
CA GLU A 23 -1.15 19.99 12.15
C GLU A 23 -0.74 19.68 10.70
N TYR A 24 -0.76 18.41 10.27
CA TYR A 24 -0.31 18.02 8.93
C TYR A 24 -1.04 18.72 7.79
N PRO A 25 -2.35 19.00 7.82
CA PRO A 25 -3.01 19.74 6.74
C PRO A 25 -2.39 21.13 6.49
N ARG A 26 -2.05 21.85 7.57
CA ARG A 26 -1.36 23.15 7.49
C ARG A 26 0.04 23.01 6.90
N ILE A 27 0.80 22.01 7.36
CA ILE A 27 2.17 21.76 6.89
C ILE A 27 2.17 21.38 5.40
N ILE A 28 1.25 20.54 4.95
CA ILE A 28 1.07 20.18 3.55
C ILE A 28 0.82 21.41 2.69
N GLU A 29 -0.05 22.33 3.15
CA GLU A 29 -0.35 23.58 2.45
C GLU A 29 0.86 24.52 2.39
N GLU A 30 1.64 24.61 3.46
CA GLU A 30 2.85 25.44 3.54
C GLU A 30 3.98 24.91 2.66
N ARG A 31 4.21 23.59 2.68
CA ARG A 31 5.33 22.94 1.95
C ARG A 31 5.07 22.82 0.45
N LYS A 32 3.83 22.60 0.03
CA LYS A 32 3.42 22.38 -1.37
C LYS A 32 4.29 21.34 -2.09
N SER A 33 4.69 20.32 -1.35
CA SER A 33 5.57 19.23 -1.79
C SER A 33 4.74 17.97 -2.00
N TRP A 34 4.88 17.33 -3.18
CA TRP A 34 4.18 16.07 -3.46
C TRP A 34 4.50 14.97 -2.45
N PRO A 35 5.77 14.71 -2.09
CA PRO A 35 6.07 13.68 -1.09
C PRO A 35 5.47 13.98 0.29
N VAL A 36 5.47 15.25 0.72
CA VAL A 36 4.84 15.65 2.00
C VAL A 36 3.34 15.40 1.95
N LEU A 37 2.67 15.78 0.86
CA LEU A 37 1.25 15.46 0.64
C LEU A 37 1.02 13.95 0.63
N TYR A 38 1.82 13.20 -0.13
CA TYR A 38 1.68 11.76 -0.31
C TYR A 38 1.80 10.99 1.01
N HIS A 39 2.77 11.36 1.85
CA HIS A 39 3.02 10.63 3.09
C HIS A 39 2.16 11.09 4.28
N LEU A 40 1.77 12.37 4.34
CA LEU A 40 1.11 12.93 5.52
C LEU A 40 -0.39 13.19 5.36
N SER A 41 -0.94 13.07 4.14
CA SER A 41 -2.37 13.30 3.93
C SER A 41 -3.24 12.23 4.58
N ALA A 42 -4.23 12.65 5.37
CA ALA A 42 -5.23 11.76 5.93
C ALA A 42 -6.07 11.01 4.86
N LEU A 43 -6.14 11.52 3.63
CA LEU A 43 -6.83 10.83 2.53
C LEU A 43 -6.20 9.46 2.19
N ARG A 44 -4.94 9.25 2.57
CA ARG A 44 -4.26 7.97 2.41
C ARG A 44 -4.95 6.85 3.19
N GLU A 45 -5.56 7.17 4.30
CA GLU A 45 -6.23 6.22 5.18
C GLU A 45 -7.51 5.63 4.57
N ASN A 46 -8.16 6.36 3.65
CA ASN A 46 -9.42 5.96 3.04
C ASN A 46 -9.35 4.56 2.39
N ILE A 47 -8.16 4.15 1.89
CA ILE A 47 -7.98 2.84 1.24
C ILE A 47 -8.18 1.66 2.19
N VAL A 48 -8.03 1.85 3.49
CA VAL A 48 -8.21 0.80 4.52
C VAL A 48 -9.34 1.11 5.50
N ASP A 49 -9.82 2.35 5.57
CA ASP A 49 -10.79 2.77 6.58
C ASP A 49 -12.17 2.12 6.44
N TRP A 50 -12.55 1.74 5.23
CA TRP A 50 -13.80 1.01 4.94
C TRP A 50 -13.76 -0.48 5.31
N LEU A 51 -12.57 -1.06 5.57
CA LEU A 51 -12.43 -2.47 5.94
C LEU A 51 -13.10 -2.75 7.29
N PRO A 52 -13.83 -3.85 7.45
CA PRO A 52 -14.51 -4.20 8.70
C PRO A 52 -13.53 -4.81 9.73
N ILE A 53 -12.52 -4.03 10.08
CA ILE A 53 -11.54 -4.39 11.10
C ILE A 53 -12.07 -3.94 12.47
N ASP A 54 -11.87 -4.76 13.50
CA ASP A 54 -12.28 -4.48 14.88
C ASP A 54 -11.16 -4.78 15.90
N LYS A 55 -11.44 -4.51 17.18
CA LYS A 55 -10.47 -4.58 18.27
C LYS A 55 -10.01 -6.00 18.65
N ASP A 56 -10.66 -7.03 18.16
CA ASP A 56 -10.26 -8.41 18.38
C ASP A 56 -9.37 -8.95 17.25
N MET A 57 -9.12 -8.14 16.22
CA MET A 57 -8.41 -8.53 15.02
C MET A 57 -6.94 -8.11 15.04
N LYS A 58 -6.10 -8.93 14.39
CA LYS A 58 -4.68 -8.69 14.13
C LYS A 58 -4.45 -8.34 12.68
N VAL A 59 -3.66 -7.31 12.44
CA VAL A 59 -3.32 -6.83 11.09
C VAL A 59 -1.81 -6.88 10.87
N LEU A 60 -1.40 -7.42 9.72
CA LEU A 60 -0.04 -7.32 9.20
C LEU A 60 -0.01 -6.29 8.07
N GLU A 61 0.77 -5.23 8.23
CA GLU A 61 1.04 -4.21 7.22
C GLU A 61 2.44 -4.42 6.65
N ILE A 62 2.53 -4.94 5.42
CA ILE A 62 3.80 -5.15 4.72
C ILE A 62 4.10 -3.92 3.87
N GLY A 63 5.32 -3.35 4.02
CA GLY A 63 5.72 -2.11 3.37
C GLY A 63 5.04 -0.89 3.98
N SER A 64 5.04 -0.79 5.31
CA SER A 64 4.35 0.29 6.04
C SER A 64 4.91 1.69 5.76
N GLY A 65 6.13 1.79 5.23
CA GLY A 65 6.75 3.05 4.85
C GLY A 65 6.75 4.08 5.99
N CYS A 66 6.32 5.29 5.66
CA CYS A 66 6.20 6.40 6.63
C CYS A 66 4.89 6.36 7.45
N GLY A 67 4.19 5.24 7.47
CA GLY A 67 2.99 5.05 8.30
C GLY A 67 1.74 5.77 7.78
N ALA A 68 1.59 5.91 6.46
CA ALA A 68 0.47 6.66 5.89
C ALA A 68 -0.91 6.05 6.17
N ILE A 69 -0.97 4.74 6.44
CA ILE A 69 -2.22 4.01 6.77
C ILE A 69 -2.15 3.32 8.13
N THR A 70 -0.97 3.22 8.74
CA THR A 70 -0.75 2.53 10.03
C THR A 70 -1.68 3.07 11.13
N GLY A 71 -1.87 4.39 11.19
CA GLY A 71 -2.76 5.03 12.16
C GLY A 71 -4.22 4.60 12.02
N ALA A 72 -4.73 4.49 10.79
CA ALA A 72 -6.09 4.00 10.54
C ALA A 72 -6.25 2.54 10.99
N LEU A 73 -5.27 1.69 10.69
CA LEU A 73 -5.27 0.30 11.14
C LEU A 73 -5.20 0.21 12.67
N ALA A 74 -4.32 0.98 13.33
CA ALA A 74 -4.15 0.99 14.78
C ALA A 74 -5.41 1.47 15.52
N ARG A 75 -6.14 2.44 14.97
CA ARG A 75 -7.41 2.89 15.55
C ARG A 75 -8.49 1.79 15.53
N LYS A 76 -8.44 0.86 14.60
CA LYS A 76 -9.47 -0.19 14.39
C LYS A 76 -9.06 -1.53 14.99
N ALA A 77 -7.86 -1.99 14.72
CA ALA A 77 -7.38 -3.31 15.14
C ALA A 77 -6.99 -3.38 16.61
N GLY A 78 -6.92 -4.61 17.14
CA GLY A 78 -6.33 -4.90 18.45
C GLY A 78 -4.82 -4.91 18.41
N GLU A 79 -4.25 -5.39 17.30
CA GLU A 79 -2.79 -5.47 17.09
C GLU A 79 -2.46 -5.15 15.63
N VAL A 80 -1.42 -4.36 15.41
CA VAL A 80 -0.87 -4.05 14.09
C VAL A 80 0.61 -4.35 14.08
N THR A 81 1.01 -5.29 13.24
CA THR A 81 2.42 -5.58 12.96
C THR A 81 2.81 -4.95 11.65
N CYS A 82 3.80 -4.06 11.67
CA CYS A 82 4.33 -3.40 10.49
C CYS A 82 5.69 -4.00 10.12
N VAL A 83 5.93 -4.19 8.82
CA VAL A 83 7.25 -4.58 8.29
C VAL A 83 7.65 -3.59 7.21
N ASP A 84 8.85 -3.02 7.30
CA ASP A 84 9.40 -2.16 6.25
C ASP A 84 10.92 -2.30 6.16
N LEU A 85 11.45 -2.25 4.93
CA LEU A 85 12.88 -2.36 4.66
C LEU A 85 13.66 -1.12 5.15
N SER A 86 13.06 0.06 5.04
CA SER A 86 13.72 1.33 5.32
C SER A 86 13.66 1.68 6.80
N ARG A 87 14.84 1.71 7.45
CA ARG A 87 14.93 2.18 8.84
C ARG A 87 14.42 3.62 9.01
N LYS A 88 14.72 4.51 8.06
CA LYS A 88 14.31 5.91 8.16
C LYS A 88 12.79 6.06 8.07
N ARG A 89 12.16 5.38 7.11
CA ARG A 89 10.68 5.35 6.99
C ARG A 89 10.02 4.74 8.21
N SER A 90 10.56 3.65 8.73
CA SER A 90 10.08 3.03 9.97
C SER A 90 10.20 3.95 11.18
N MET A 91 11.26 4.78 11.26
CA MET A 91 11.38 5.82 12.30
C MET A 91 10.30 6.90 12.14
N ILE A 92 10.00 7.34 10.93
CA ILE A 92 8.91 8.29 10.65
C ILE A 92 7.57 7.69 11.11
N ASN A 93 7.30 6.44 10.75
CA ASN A 93 6.11 5.71 11.19
C ASN A 93 6.03 5.64 12.73
N ALA A 94 7.14 5.28 13.39
CA ALA A 94 7.21 5.19 14.85
C ALA A 94 6.95 6.53 15.55
N TYR A 95 7.46 7.65 15.03
CA TYR A 95 7.18 8.97 15.59
C TYR A 95 5.72 9.39 15.40
N ARG A 96 5.12 9.09 14.26
CA ARG A 96 3.70 9.37 14.00
C ARG A 96 2.77 8.64 14.95
N HIS A 97 3.13 7.40 15.30
CA HIS A 97 2.27 6.50 16.05
C HIS A 97 2.84 6.14 17.43
N MET A 98 3.68 7.02 17.99
CA MET A 98 4.34 6.79 19.28
C MET A 98 3.37 6.57 20.45
N ASP A 99 2.14 7.06 20.34
CA ASP A 99 1.09 6.89 21.33
C ASP A 99 0.21 5.64 21.07
N CYS A 100 0.48 4.87 20.01
CA CYS A 100 -0.25 3.66 19.69
C CYS A 100 0.43 2.44 20.33
N GLU A 101 -0.09 1.98 21.48
CA GLU A 101 0.46 0.83 22.22
C GLU A 101 0.31 -0.52 21.47
N ASN A 102 -0.59 -0.58 20.47
CA ASN A 102 -0.92 -1.76 19.69
C ASN A 102 -0.17 -1.87 18.35
N VAL A 103 0.87 -1.04 18.12
CA VAL A 103 1.68 -1.05 16.90
C VAL A 103 3.08 -1.59 17.19
N THR A 104 3.49 -2.61 16.44
CA THR A 104 4.85 -3.14 16.44
C THR A 104 5.48 -2.97 15.07
N ILE A 105 6.71 -2.44 14.99
CA ILE A 105 7.40 -2.17 13.70
C ILE A 105 8.67 -3.01 13.63
N HIS A 106 8.76 -3.87 12.63
CA HIS A 106 9.95 -4.65 12.27
C HIS A 106 10.66 -3.99 11.08
N VAL A 107 11.98 -3.80 11.21
CA VAL A 107 12.79 -3.14 10.18
C VAL A 107 13.71 -4.15 9.52
N GLY A 108 13.52 -4.42 8.25
CA GLY A 108 14.33 -5.35 7.47
C GLY A 108 13.60 -5.87 6.23
N ASN A 109 14.28 -6.72 5.47
CA ASN A 109 13.64 -7.39 4.35
C ASN A 109 12.54 -8.33 4.89
N PHE A 110 11.37 -8.30 4.25
CA PHE A 110 10.24 -9.15 4.63
C PHE A 110 10.60 -10.64 4.66
N GLN A 111 11.39 -11.12 3.70
CA GLN A 111 11.84 -12.52 3.66
C GLN A 111 12.67 -12.94 4.89
N ASP A 112 13.42 -12.01 5.47
CA ASP A 112 14.25 -12.29 6.66
C ASP A 112 13.43 -12.25 7.95
N ILE A 113 12.35 -11.46 7.97
CA ILE A 113 11.47 -11.26 9.12
C ILE A 113 10.34 -12.31 9.14
N GLU A 114 9.86 -12.71 7.97
CA GLU A 114 8.70 -13.58 7.79
C GLU A 114 8.72 -14.85 8.65
N PRO A 115 9.85 -15.58 8.77
CA PRO A 115 9.87 -16.81 9.54
C PRO A 115 9.53 -16.66 11.03
N ASP A 116 9.67 -15.45 11.57
CA ASP A 116 9.42 -15.14 12.98
C ASP A 116 8.03 -14.49 13.19
N LEU A 117 7.25 -14.25 12.11
CA LEU A 117 5.91 -13.68 12.21
C LEU A 117 4.86 -14.72 12.60
N PRO A 118 3.82 -14.34 13.36
CA PRO A 118 2.65 -15.17 13.61
C PRO A 118 1.94 -15.63 12.32
N ASP A 119 1.10 -16.67 12.43
CA ASP A 119 0.29 -17.24 11.36
C ASP A 119 -1.23 -17.03 11.57
N ASP A 120 -1.61 -16.02 12.35
CA ASP A 120 -2.98 -15.79 12.81
C ASP A 120 -3.52 -14.39 12.50
N TYR A 121 -3.02 -13.72 11.43
CA TYR A 121 -3.52 -12.41 11.04
C TYR A 121 -4.91 -12.48 10.38
N ASP A 122 -5.81 -11.62 10.84
CA ASP A 122 -7.13 -11.44 10.25
C ASP A 122 -7.08 -10.64 8.94
N TYR A 123 -6.16 -9.66 8.86
CA TYR A 123 -5.88 -8.90 7.65
C TYR A 123 -4.39 -8.80 7.38
N ILE A 124 -4.01 -8.98 6.10
CA ILE A 124 -2.66 -8.72 5.60
C ILE A 124 -2.76 -7.66 4.50
N CYS A 125 -2.18 -6.49 4.72
CA CYS A 125 -2.28 -5.33 3.83
C CYS A 125 -0.98 -5.10 3.05
N LEU A 126 -1.09 -5.05 1.72
CA LEU A 126 -0.04 -4.69 0.77
C LEU A 126 -0.52 -3.48 -0.06
N ILE A 127 -0.29 -2.29 0.43
CA ILE A 127 -0.79 -1.06 -0.19
C ILE A 127 0.35 -0.34 -0.91
N GLY A 128 0.44 -0.51 -2.24
CA GLY A 128 1.55 0.01 -3.05
C GLY A 128 2.85 -0.76 -2.80
N VAL A 129 2.78 -2.08 -2.72
CA VAL A 129 3.91 -2.96 -2.36
C VAL A 129 4.05 -4.15 -3.29
N TYR A 130 2.94 -4.75 -3.69
CA TYR A 130 2.96 -6.00 -4.46
C TYR A 130 3.66 -5.86 -5.82
N GLU A 131 3.60 -4.68 -6.44
CA GLU A 131 4.30 -4.33 -7.68
C GLU A 131 5.82 -4.47 -7.60
N TYR A 132 6.37 -4.41 -6.39
CA TYR A 132 7.80 -4.51 -6.12
C TYR A 132 8.27 -5.94 -5.80
N ALA A 133 7.40 -6.95 -5.82
CA ALA A 133 7.76 -8.31 -5.42
C ALA A 133 9.00 -8.83 -6.15
N GLN A 134 9.17 -8.51 -7.44
CA GLN A 134 10.34 -8.89 -8.22
C GLN A 134 11.66 -8.28 -7.72
N ALA A 135 11.60 -7.14 -7.03
CA ALA A 135 12.79 -6.49 -6.47
C ALA A 135 13.26 -7.15 -5.16
N TYR A 136 12.35 -7.82 -4.46
CA TYR A 136 12.62 -8.35 -3.11
C TYR A 136 12.63 -9.88 -3.03
N MET A 137 12.08 -10.55 -4.05
CA MET A 137 12.00 -12.01 -4.11
C MET A 137 13.03 -12.58 -5.06
N GLU A 138 13.98 -13.35 -4.55
CA GLU A 138 14.91 -14.13 -5.37
C GLU A 138 14.21 -15.40 -5.91
N SER A 139 13.40 -15.26 -6.95
CA SER A 139 12.57 -16.35 -7.50
C SER A 139 12.33 -16.16 -9.00
N GLU A 140 12.09 -17.25 -9.73
CA GLU A 140 11.58 -17.23 -11.11
C GLU A 140 10.11 -16.79 -11.19
N HIS A 141 9.36 -16.92 -10.08
CA HIS A 141 7.94 -16.56 -9.98
C HIS A 141 7.67 -15.64 -8.76
N PRO A 142 8.29 -14.44 -8.71
CA PRO A 142 8.35 -13.63 -7.49
C PRO A 142 6.97 -13.21 -6.98
N TYR A 143 6.02 -12.95 -7.85
CA TYR A 143 4.68 -12.52 -7.48
C TYR A 143 3.85 -13.65 -6.86
N GLU A 144 3.90 -14.84 -7.48
CA GLU A 144 3.23 -16.03 -6.97
C GLU A 144 3.84 -16.49 -5.64
N ASP A 145 5.17 -16.49 -5.55
CA ASP A 145 5.87 -16.94 -4.35
C ASP A 145 5.64 -15.96 -3.19
N PHE A 146 5.61 -14.66 -3.47
CA PHE A 146 5.24 -13.69 -2.46
C PHE A 146 3.83 -13.92 -1.91
N LEU A 147 2.83 -14.16 -2.78
CA LEU A 147 1.46 -14.50 -2.35
C LEU A 147 1.42 -15.80 -1.54
N ARG A 148 2.17 -16.83 -1.91
CA ARG A 148 2.23 -18.09 -1.15
C ARG A 148 2.87 -17.94 0.21
N ILE A 149 3.87 -17.04 0.33
CA ILE A 149 4.52 -16.75 1.60
C ILE A 149 3.54 -16.05 2.54
N ILE A 150 2.91 -14.96 2.08
CA ILE A 150 1.99 -14.21 2.95
C ILE A 150 0.74 -15.01 3.32
N GLU A 151 0.30 -15.93 2.46
CA GLU A 151 -0.84 -16.83 2.76
C GLU A 151 -0.60 -17.69 4.01
N LYS A 152 0.64 -18.05 4.33
CA LYS A 152 0.97 -18.83 5.54
C LYS A 152 0.63 -18.07 6.82
N HIS A 153 0.66 -16.73 6.78
CA HIS A 153 0.42 -15.88 7.94
C HIS A 153 -1.06 -15.51 8.11
N ARG A 154 -1.88 -15.83 7.10
CA ARG A 154 -3.30 -15.51 7.11
C ARG A 154 -4.08 -16.55 7.91
N LYS A 155 -4.88 -16.09 8.85
CA LYS A 155 -5.88 -16.90 9.56
C LYS A 155 -6.88 -17.51 8.56
N ASN A 156 -7.44 -18.66 8.87
CA ASN A 156 -8.36 -19.39 7.96
C ASN A 156 -9.47 -18.53 7.33
N ASN A 157 -10.02 -17.58 8.08
CA ASN A 157 -11.06 -16.65 7.60
C ASN A 157 -10.52 -15.23 7.40
N GLY A 158 -9.19 -15.05 7.40
CA GLY A 158 -8.55 -13.77 7.21
C GLY A 158 -8.55 -13.33 5.74
N CYS A 159 -8.17 -12.09 5.50
CA CYS A 159 -8.18 -11.45 4.19
C CYS A 159 -6.81 -10.87 3.84
N ILE A 160 -6.38 -11.04 2.58
CA ILE A 160 -5.24 -10.31 2.01
C ILE A 160 -5.79 -9.16 1.20
N VAL A 161 -5.34 -7.95 1.49
CA VAL A 161 -5.75 -6.72 0.82
C VAL A 161 -4.57 -6.19 -0.01
N ILE A 162 -4.75 -6.12 -1.32
CA ILE A 162 -3.73 -5.62 -2.25
C ILE A 162 -4.28 -4.37 -2.92
N ALA A 163 -3.59 -3.24 -2.79
CA ALA A 163 -3.86 -2.04 -3.58
C ALA A 163 -2.64 -1.71 -4.44
N ILE A 164 -2.87 -1.57 -5.74
CA ILE A 164 -1.82 -1.43 -6.76
C ILE A 164 -2.39 -0.63 -7.94
N GLU A 165 -1.52 0.05 -8.69
CA GLU A 165 -1.92 0.69 -9.94
C GLU A 165 -2.39 -0.33 -10.97
N ASN A 166 -3.46 0.00 -11.69
CA ASN A 166 -3.86 -0.78 -12.84
C ASN A 166 -2.91 -0.49 -14.01
N LYS A 167 -2.28 -1.53 -14.55
CA LYS A 167 -1.41 -1.47 -15.74
C LYS A 167 -2.05 -0.72 -16.92
N LEU A 168 -3.38 -0.86 -17.09
CA LEU A 168 -4.18 -0.19 -18.12
C LEU A 168 -4.95 1.00 -17.53
N GLY A 169 -4.42 1.64 -16.48
CA GLY A 169 -5.06 2.77 -15.81
C GLY A 169 -5.41 3.90 -16.76
N LEU A 170 -6.61 4.50 -16.59
CA LEU A 170 -7.11 5.55 -17.47
C LEU A 170 -6.15 6.75 -17.56
N LYS A 171 -5.45 7.06 -16.49
CA LYS A 171 -4.44 8.13 -16.44
C LYS A 171 -3.31 7.93 -17.47
N TYR A 172 -2.88 6.70 -17.70
CA TYR A 172 -1.82 6.40 -18.68
C TYR A 172 -2.31 6.60 -20.14
N TRP A 173 -3.57 6.24 -20.41
CA TRP A 173 -4.22 6.55 -21.69
C TRP A 173 -4.42 8.05 -21.90
N ALA A 174 -4.61 8.80 -20.83
CA ALA A 174 -4.72 10.26 -20.85
C ALA A 174 -3.35 10.97 -20.96
N GLY A 175 -2.23 10.24 -21.04
CA GLY A 175 -0.89 10.79 -21.25
C GLY A 175 -0.12 11.07 -19.96
N CYS A 176 -0.53 10.52 -18.82
CA CYS A 176 0.33 10.52 -17.63
C CYS A 176 1.50 9.55 -17.81
N LYS A 177 2.64 9.90 -17.22
CA LYS A 177 3.76 8.99 -17.11
C LYS A 177 3.44 7.83 -16.18
N GLU A 178 4.09 6.70 -16.41
CA GLU A 178 4.03 5.55 -15.50
C GLU A 178 4.64 5.93 -14.14
N ASP A 179 3.98 5.54 -13.05
CA ASP A 179 4.27 6.05 -11.70
C ASP A 179 5.66 5.65 -11.17
N HIS A 180 6.18 4.51 -11.58
CA HIS A 180 7.43 3.95 -11.07
C HIS A 180 8.63 4.24 -11.97
N LEU A 181 8.43 4.18 -13.30
CA LEU A 181 9.49 4.38 -14.27
C LEU A 181 9.59 5.84 -14.74
N GLY A 182 8.55 6.65 -14.56
CA GLY A 182 8.52 8.04 -14.98
C GLY A 182 8.52 8.22 -16.51
N THR A 183 8.24 7.19 -17.27
CA THR A 183 8.20 7.18 -18.75
C THR A 183 6.78 7.03 -19.26
N TRP A 184 6.50 7.50 -20.49
CA TRP A 184 5.18 7.41 -21.08
C TRP A 184 4.93 6.00 -21.64
N PHE A 185 3.70 5.51 -21.46
CA PHE A 185 3.17 4.28 -22.04
C PHE A 185 3.84 2.98 -21.57
N SER A 186 4.86 3.00 -20.74
CA SER A 186 5.64 1.81 -20.35
C SER A 186 4.75 0.68 -19.81
N SER A 187 3.78 0.98 -18.95
CA SER A 187 2.84 -0.05 -18.46
C SER A 187 1.93 -0.57 -19.59
N LEU A 188 1.43 0.32 -20.47
CA LEU A 188 0.56 -0.05 -21.59
C LEU A 188 1.28 -0.94 -22.61
N GLU A 189 2.58 -0.73 -22.80
CA GLU A 189 3.44 -1.47 -23.74
C GLU A 189 4.12 -2.70 -23.09
N ASP A 190 3.68 -3.07 -21.88
CA ASP A 190 4.22 -4.22 -21.12
C ASP A 190 5.69 -4.09 -20.71
N TYR A 191 6.11 -2.87 -20.34
CA TYR A 191 7.46 -2.59 -19.82
C TYR A 191 8.58 -3.03 -20.79
N PRO A 192 8.64 -2.47 -22.01
CA PRO A 192 9.57 -2.92 -23.06
C PRO A 192 11.04 -2.77 -22.70
N GLU A 193 11.37 -1.80 -21.83
CA GLU A 193 12.73 -1.57 -21.33
C GLU A 193 13.09 -2.45 -20.10
N GLY A 194 12.17 -3.33 -19.71
CA GLY A 194 12.31 -4.14 -18.51
C GLY A 194 12.06 -3.33 -17.24
N GLY A 195 12.58 -3.83 -16.12
CA GLY A 195 12.46 -3.22 -14.79
C GLY A 195 12.08 -4.24 -13.72
N VAL A 196 12.24 -3.84 -12.46
CA VAL A 196 11.95 -4.67 -11.28
C VAL A 196 10.57 -4.40 -10.70
N VAL A 197 9.85 -3.41 -11.25
CA VAL A 197 8.50 -3.05 -10.81
C VAL A 197 7.52 -3.36 -11.92
N ARG A 198 6.41 -4.03 -11.58
CA ARG A 198 5.35 -4.34 -12.54
C ARG A 198 3.98 -4.16 -11.92
N THR A 199 3.12 -3.48 -12.64
CA THR A 199 1.69 -3.40 -12.34
C THR A 199 0.91 -4.43 -13.16
N PHE A 200 -0.34 -4.68 -12.79
CA PHE A 200 -1.15 -5.74 -13.38
C PHE A 200 -2.43 -5.19 -14.01
N THR A 201 -2.91 -5.88 -15.03
CA THR A 201 -4.32 -5.77 -15.41
C THR A 201 -5.18 -6.50 -14.37
N ARG A 202 -6.47 -6.14 -14.26
CA ARG A 202 -7.44 -6.90 -13.44
C ARG A 202 -7.35 -8.41 -13.69
N ASN A 203 -7.40 -8.83 -14.95
CA ASN A 203 -7.37 -10.24 -15.29
C ASN A 203 -6.02 -10.91 -15.00
N GLY A 204 -4.93 -10.17 -15.13
CA GLY A 204 -3.59 -10.64 -14.76
C GLY A 204 -3.50 -10.92 -13.26
N LEU A 205 -3.91 -9.96 -12.42
CA LEU A 205 -3.90 -10.12 -10.98
C LEU A 205 -4.79 -11.27 -10.51
N LEU A 206 -6.02 -11.38 -11.04
CA LEU A 206 -6.92 -12.50 -10.78
C LEU A 206 -6.33 -13.85 -11.17
N LYS A 207 -5.64 -13.92 -12.31
CA LYS A 207 -4.98 -15.15 -12.77
C LYS A 207 -3.89 -15.57 -11.80
N THR A 208 -2.99 -14.66 -11.43
CA THR A 208 -1.91 -14.92 -10.48
C THR A 208 -2.46 -15.39 -9.12
N ALA A 209 -3.44 -14.69 -8.57
CA ALA A 209 -4.06 -15.07 -7.30
C ALA A 209 -4.70 -16.47 -7.36
N ARG A 210 -5.43 -16.79 -8.43
CA ARG A 210 -6.03 -18.14 -8.62
C ARG A 210 -4.98 -19.23 -8.77
N GLN A 211 -3.86 -18.96 -9.43
CA GLN A 211 -2.73 -19.89 -9.52
C GLN A 211 -2.09 -20.18 -8.16
N CYS A 212 -2.20 -19.25 -7.22
CA CYS A 212 -1.77 -19.42 -5.83
C CYS A 212 -2.83 -20.09 -4.93
N GLY A 213 -4.01 -20.45 -5.47
CA GLY A 213 -5.05 -21.17 -4.74
C GLY A 213 -6.17 -20.28 -4.17
N PHE A 214 -6.14 -18.97 -4.38
CA PHE A 214 -7.20 -18.08 -3.94
C PHE A 214 -8.44 -18.24 -4.83
N SER A 215 -9.56 -18.58 -4.24
CA SER A 215 -10.86 -18.78 -4.94
C SER A 215 -11.87 -17.68 -4.66
N ASP A 216 -11.84 -17.12 -3.45
CA ASP A 216 -12.71 -16.03 -3.03
C ASP A 216 -11.96 -14.70 -3.18
N ILE A 217 -12.21 -14.02 -4.30
CA ILE A 217 -11.49 -12.79 -4.68
C ILE A 217 -12.51 -11.72 -5.04
N ALA A 218 -12.52 -10.63 -4.28
CA ALA A 218 -13.30 -9.44 -4.58
C ALA A 218 -12.42 -8.36 -5.21
N MET A 219 -12.91 -7.73 -6.27
CA MET A 219 -12.22 -6.63 -6.95
C MET A 219 -12.89 -5.30 -6.64
N TYR A 220 -12.08 -4.33 -6.24
CA TYR A 220 -12.49 -2.97 -5.96
C TYR A 220 -11.74 -1.98 -6.83
N TYR A 221 -12.35 -0.83 -7.09
CA TYR A 221 -11.83 0.21 -7.97
C TYR A 221 -11.85 1.53 -7.22
N PRO A 222 -10.76 1.90 -6.53
CA PRO A 222 -10.63 3.18 -5.85
C PRO A 222 -10.52 4.32 -6.87
N TYR A 223 -11.25 5.39 -6.63
CA TYR A 223 -11.28 6.55 -7.51
C TYR A 223 -10.97 7.83 -6.72
N PRO A 224 -10.14 8.75 -7.25
CA PRO A 224 -9.45 8.72 -8.57
C PRO A 224 -8.33 7.68 -8.67
N ASP A 225 -7.70 7.31 -7.59
CA ASP A 225 -6.78 6.19 -7.45
C ASP A 225 -6.70 5.72 -5.97
N TYR A 226 -5.94 4.66 -5.68
CA TYR A 226 -5.86 4.12 -4.31
C TYR A 226 -5.07 5.04 -3.35
N LYS A 227 -4.23 5.95 -3.87
CA LYS A 227 -3.40 6.85 -3.03
C LYS A 227 -4.25 7.92 -2.34
N PHE A 228 -5.25 8.47 -3.06
CA PHE A 228 -6.13 9.52 -2.57
C PHE A 228 -7.59 9.19 -2.88
N MET A 229 -8.01 8.00 -2.48
CA MET A 229 -9.36 7.50 -2.75
C MET A 229 -10.42 8.36 -2.08
N THR A 230 -11.41 8.78 -2.87
CA THR A 230 -12.60 9.48 -2.40
C THR A 230 -13.88 8.69 -2.65
N CYS A 231 -13.82 7.70 -3.54
CA CYS A 231 -14.91 6.80 -3.86
C CYS A 231 -14.38 5.40 -4.17
N LEU A 232 -15.13 4.38 -3.81
CA LEU A 232 -14.78 2.98 -4.02
C LEU A 232 -15.92 2.28 -4.78
N TYR A 233 -15.61 1.71 -5.93
CA TYR A 233 -16.51 0.85 -6.69
C TYR A 233 -16.08 -0.62 -6.56
N SER A 234 -17.00 -1.54 -6.88
CA SER A 234 -16.73 -2.99 -6.92
C SER A 234 -17.24 -3.58 -8.23
N ASP A 235 -16.91 -4.85 -8.49
CA ASP A 235 -17.48 -5.60 -9.64
C ASP A 235 -19.02 -5.62 -9.61
N ASP A 236 -19.63 -5.61 -8.42
CA ASP A 236 -21.09 -5.63 -8.25
C ASP A 236 -21.71 -4.25 -8.44
N ARG A 237 -20.92 -3.20 -8.26
CA ARG A 237 -21.38 -1.81 -8.33
C ARG A 237 -20.35 -0.96 -9.08
N LEU A 238 -20.39 -1.05 -10.41
CA LEU A 238 -19.60 -0.16 -11.28
C LEU A 238 -20.33 1.19 -11.46
N PRO A 239 -19.57 2.29 -11.74
CA PRO A 239 -20.16 3.60 -11.98
C PRO A 239 -21.02 3.60 -13.24
N ARG A 240 -22.13 4.33 -13.21
CA ARG A 240 -22.99 4.58 -14.38
C ARG A 240 -22.57 5.87 -15.08
N THR A 241 -23.02 6.04 -16.31
CA THR A 241 -22.81 7.29 -17.08
C THR A 241 -23.24 8.49 -16.25
N GLY A 242 -22.34 9.43 -16.03
CA GLY A 242 -22.58 10.67 -15.26
C GLY A 242 -22.29 10.56 -13.76
N GLU A 243 -22.04 9.38 -13.19
CA GLU A 243 -21.75 9.23 -11.75
C GLU A 243 -20.34 9.72 -11.37
N LEU A 244 -19.37 9.70 -12.29
CA LEU A 244 -17.99 10.15 -12.04
C LEU A 244 -17.70 11.61 -12.40
N SER A 245 -18.69 12.36 -12.89
CA SER A 245 -18.46 13.67 -13.50
C SER A 245 -18.23 14.81 -12.52
N SER A 246 -18.48 14.64 -11.24
CA SER A 246 -18.57 15.75 -10.28
C SER A 246 -17.31 16.01 -9.48
N ASN A 247 -16.27 15.18 -9.59
CA ASN A 247 -15.10 15.23 -8.70
C ASN A 247 -13.76 15.28 -9.44
N LEU A 248 -13.77 15.74 -10.67
CA LEU A 248 -12.57 15.95 -11.48
C LEU A 248 -12.16 17.40 -11.50
#